data_ca301e3e091e86337173711c4bfae867
#
_entry.id   ca301e3e091e86337173711c4bfae867
#
_cell.length_a   1.000
_cell.length_b   1.000
_cell.length_c   1.000
_cell.angle_alpha   90.00
_cell.angle_beta   90.00
_cell.angle_gamma   90.00
#
_symmetry.space_group_name_H-M   'P 1'
#
loop_
_entity.id
_entity.type
_entity.pdbx_description
1 polymer ?
#
loop_
_entity_poly.entity_id
_entity_poly.type
_entity_poly.pdbx_seq_one_letter_code
_entity_poly.pdbx_strand_id
1 'polypeptide(L)'
;MLAWGNSCAIFFVFLLTALLFCGILIGIRKGLERTGVFILKITTRNVSLVNPPSYENVLMTFNTAARNCYQSLNDKTDNMESAEALARKLIAIGHGSPIEMNNITFRFVGDRNFLGQLSRHRLLSLAVESARYCNYSKGKFNHSVSFVKPLGVVTEEQEKIWEESCKKSEEDYFKLLDAGCAPETARSVLNTSLATHIIASGNIREWRHVIELRCDTHAQEDIRAIIMWVLTLLYKHYPVFFEDLYAKYVK
;
A
#
# COMPACT_ATOMS: atom_id res chain seq x y z
N MET A 1 -6.38 -40.00 10.37
CA MET A 1 -5.12 -40.16 9.63
C MET A 1 -5.29 -39.58 8.23
N LEU A 2 -4.36 -38.69 7.83
CA LEU A 2 -4.17 -38.11 6.49
C LEU A 2 -5.19 -37.04 6.07
N ALA A 3 -4.79 -35.80 5.86
CA ALA A 3 -3.89 -35.27 4.85
C ALA A 3 -3.46 -33.82 5.17
N TRP A 4 -2.27 -33.65 5.71
CA TRP A 4 -1.61 -32.35 5.88
C TRP A 4 -0.20 -32.45 5.28
N GLY A 5 -0.09 -32.53 3.96
CA GLY A 5 1.20 -32.82 3.33
C GLY A 5 1.61 -31.95 2.16
N ASN A 6 0.71 -31.28 1.45
CA ASN A 6 1.07 -30.67 0.16
C ASN A 6 1.11 -29.14 0.12
N SER A 7 0.60 -28.44 1.12
CA SER A 7 0.59 -26.96 1.12
C SER A 7 1.95 -26.34 1.52
N CYS A 8 2.73 -27.01 2.38
CA CYS A 8 4.05 -26.51 2.82
C CYS A 8 5.13 -26.67 1.74
N ALA A 9 5.07 -27.75 0.93
CA ALA A 9 6.06 -28.00 -0.13
C ALA A 9 5.94 -27.00 -1.28
N ILE A 10 4.73 -26.59 -1.65
CA ILE A 10 4.50 -25.60 -2.70
C ILE A 10 4.98 -24.20 -2.24
N PHE A 11 4.76 -23.84 -0.97
CA PHE A 11 5.24 -22.58 -0.40
C PHE A 11 6.78 -22.52 -0.31
N PHE A 12 7.42 -23.64 -0.01
CA PHE A 12 8.89 -23.75 0.05
C PHE A 12 9.53 -23.68 -1.35
N VAL A 13 8.90 -24.28 -2.36
CA VAL A 13 9.38 -24.20 -3.76
C VAL A 13 9.23 -22.78 -4.30
N PHE A 14 8.14 -22.08 -4.02
CA PHE A 14 7.99 -20.66 -4.41
C PHE A 14 8.99 -19.74 -3.69
N LEU A 15 9.29 -20.00 -2.44
CA LEU A 15 10.28 -19.20 -1.68
C LEU A 15 11.71 -19.46 -2.19
N LEU A 16 12.07 -20.73 -2.50
CA LEU A 16 13.38 -21.09 -3.07
C LEU A 16 13.56 -20.56 -4.50
N THR A 17 12.53 -20.60 -5.33
CA THR A 17 12.58 -20.03 -6.69
C THR A 17 12.68 -18.50 -6.65
N ALA A 18 11.98 -17.82 -5.73
CA ALA A 18 12.09 -16.39 -5.55
C ALA A 18 13.50 -15.97 -5.03
N LEU A 19 14.09 -16.75 -4.12
CA LEU A 19 15.45 -16.51 -3.61
C LEU A 19 16.53 -16.82 -4.66
N LEU A 20 16.36 -17.88 -5.46
CA LEU A 20 17.25 -18.20 -6.58
C LEU A 20 17.14 -17.17 -7.70
N PHE A 21 15.92 -16.69 -8.03
CA PHE A 21 15.72 -15.60 -8.99
C PHE A 21 16.33 -14.29 -8.51
N CYS A 22 16.20 -13.96 -7.23
CA CYS A 22 16.83 -12.78 -6.63
C CYS A 22 18.36 -12.90 -6.63
N GLY A 23 18.93 -14.07 -6.31
CA GLY A 23 20.38 -14.33 -6.34
C GLY A 23 20.95 -14.30 -7.77
N ILE A 24 20.24 -14.84 -8.75
CA ILE A 24 20.63 -14.79 -10.16
C ILE A 24 20.55 -13.36 -10.70
N LEU A 25 19.50 -12.59 -10.38
CA LEU A 25 19.38 -11.19 -10.77
C LEU A 25 20.47 -10.31 -10.16
N ILE A 26 20.86 -10.55 -8.90
CA ILE A 26 21.98 -9.84 -8.24
C ILE A 26 23.31 -10.22 -8.89
N GLY A 27 23.50 -11.48 -9.26
CA GLY A 27 24.71 -11.96 -9.96
C GLY A 27 24.82 -11.39 -11.38
N ILE A 28 23.72 -11.37 -12.14
CA ILE A 28 23.64 -10.78 -13.47
C ILE A 28 23.89 -9.27 -13.39
N ARG A 29 23.32 -8.57 -12.42
CA ARG A 29 23.53 -7.12 -12.22
C ARG A 29 24.98 -6.79 -11.93
N LYS A 30 25.65 -7.51 -11.02
CA LYS A 30 27.10 -7.31 -10.74
C LYS A 30 27.99 -7.63 -11.96
N GLY A 31 27.57 -8.58 -12.81
CA GLY A 31 28.25 -8.88 -14.08
C GLY A 31 28.07 -7.77 -15.13
N LEU A 32 26.86 -7.19 -15.22
CA LEU A 32 26.54 -6.13 -16.18
C LEU A 32 27.08 -4.76 -15.76
N GLU A 33 27.19 -4.47 -14.46
CA GLU A 33 27.87 -3.27 -13.94
C GLU A 33 29.35 -3.20 -14.38
N ARG A 34 29.99 -4.37 -14.60
CA ARG A 34 31.34 -4.45 -15.20
C ARG A 34 31.36 -4.21 -16.72
N THR A 35 30.22 -4.34 -17.39
CA THR A 35 30.08 -4.10 -18.84
C THR A 35 29.53 -2.72 -19.20
N GLY A 36 29.26 -1.86 -18.18
CA GLY A 36 28.71 -0.52 -18.39
C GLY A 36 27.21 -0.51 -18.76
N VAL A 37 26.53 -1.65 -18.66
CA VAL A 37 25.07 -1.72 -18.92
C VAL A 37 24.32 -1.27 -17.67
N PHE A 38 23.68 -0.12 -17.79
CA PHE A 38 22.83 0.46 -16.76
C PHE A 38 21.45 -0.23 -16.74
N ILE A 39 21.11 -0.92 -15.64
CA ILE A 39 19.80 -1.58 -15.48
C ILE A 39 18.93 -0.75 -14.55
N LEU A 40 17.84 -0.19 -15.09
CA LEU A 40 16.82 0.52 -14.32
C LEU A 40 16.16 -0.43 -13.30
N LYS A 41 16.08 0.01 -12.04
CA LYS A 41 15.40 -0.75 -10.98
C LYS A 41 13.91 -0.42 -10.97
N ILE A 42 13.11 -1.33 -11.50
CA ILE A 42 11.65 -1.24 -11.45
C ILE A 42 11.14 -2.05 -10.27
N THR A 43 10.25 -1.46 -9.47
CA THR A 43 9.55 -2.13 -8.36
C THR A 43 8.05 -2.15 -8.62
N THR A 44 7.37 -3.16 -8.09
CA THR A 44 5.92 -3.27 -8.18
C THR A 44 5.25 -2.52 -7.03
N ARG A 45 4.09 -1.91 -7.33
CA ARG A 45 3.22 -1.39 -6.28
C ARG A 45 2.76 -2.51 -5.36
N ASN A 46 2.59 -2.21 -4.07
CA ASN A 46 2.17 -3.19 -3.08
C ASN A 46 1.44 -2.53 -1.92
N VAL A 47 0.62 -3.30 -1.22
CA VAL A 47 -0.03 -2.92 0.03
C VAL A 47 -0.08 -4.10 1.00
N SER A 48 0.15 -3.84 2.27
CA SER A 48 0.02 -4.83 3.35
C SER A 48 -0.49 -4.17 4.63
N LEU A 49 -1.19 -4.94 5.46
CA LEU A 49 -1.58 -4.52 6.80
C LEU A 49 -0.36 -4.50 7.74
N VAL A 50 -0.37 -3.55 8.67
CA VAL A 50 0.66 -3.42 9.73
C VAL A 50 0.01 -3.67 11.07
N ASN A 51 0.36 -4.79 11.72
CA ASN A 51 -0.13 -5.18 13.04
C ASN A 51 -1.65 -4.97 13.21
N PRO A 52 -2.49 -5.59 12.36
CA PRO A 52 -3.92 -5.37 12.40
C PRO A 52 -4.52 -5.88 13.72
N PRO A 53 -5.41 -5.13 14.37
CA PRO A 53 -6.16 -5.63 15.52
C PRO A 53 -7.05 -6.81 15.11
N SER A 54 -7.40 -7.69 16.05
CA SER A 54 -8.33 -8.79 15.75
C SER A 54 -9.71 -8.25 15.38
N TYR A 55 -10.45 -9.01 14.57
CA TYR A 55 -11.83 -8.67 14.20
C TYR A 55 -12.72 -8.48 15.43
N GLU A 56 -12.60 -9.39 16.41
CA GLU A 56 -13.33 -9.33 17.66
C GLU A 56 -13.06 -8.03 18.40
N ASN A 57 -11.79 -7.64 18.59
CA ASN A 57 -11.45 -6.37 19.26
C ASN A 57 -12.03 -5.16 18.56
N VAL A 58 -11.99 -5.11 17.22
CA VAL A 58 -12.54 -4.01 16.45
C VAL A 58 -14.06 -3.95 16.61
N LEU A 59 -14.73 -5.09 16.49
CA LEU A 59 -16.18 -5.18 16.56
C LEU A 59 -16.71 -4.87 17.96
N MET A 60 -16.07 -5.37 19.02
CA MET A 60 -16.49 -5.12 20.40
C MET A 60 -16.21 -3.68 20.84
N THR A 61 -15.10 -3.08 20.39
CA THR A 61 -14.87 -1.63 20.56
C THR A 61 -15.96 -0.80 19.92
N PHE A 62 -16.33 -1.14 18.66
CA PHE A 62 -17.46 -0.52 17.96
C PHE A 62 -18.77 -0.71 18.76
N ASN A 63 -19.08 -1.94 19.22
CA ASN A 63 -20.29 -2.25 19.96
C ASN A 63 -20.41 -1.39 21.22
N THR A 64 -19.33 -1.31 21.99
CA THR A 64 -19.26 -0.47 23.20
C THR A 64 -19.51 1.00 22.88
N ALA A 65 -18.84 1.54 21.87
CA ALA A 65 -19.00 2.94 21.47
C ALA A 65 -20.41 3.26 21.00
N ALA A 66 -20.98 2.40 20.12
CA ALA A 66 -22.31 2.58 19.58
C ALA A 66 -23.40 2.52 20.66
N ARG A 67 -23.29 1.58 21.60
CA ARG A 67 -24.28 1.40 22.67
C ARG A 67 -24.13 2.40 23.81
N ASN A 68 -22.93 2.94 24.01
CA ASN A 68 -22.71 3.99 24.99
C ASN A 68 -23.56 5.24 24.68
N CYS A 69 -23.75 5.58 23.39
CA CYS A 69 -24.60 6.71 22.99
C CYS A 69 -26.06 6.60 23.46
N TYR A 70 -26.55 5.37 23.65
CA TYR A 70 -27.94 5.08 24.05
C TYR A 70 -28.05 4.42 25.41
N GLN A 71 -26.95 4.27 26.16
CA GLN A 71 -26.88 3.54 27.43
C GLN A 71 -27.52 2.14 27.34
N SER A 72 -27.26 1.43 26.23
CA SER A 72 -27.94 0.17 25.89
C SER A 72 -27.03 -1.06 25.93
N LEU A 73 -25.79 -0.91 26.42
CA LEU A 73 -24.86 -2.03 26.63
C LEU A 73 -25.33 -2.85 27.85
N ASN A 74 -25.47 -4.15 27.67
CA ASN A 74 -25.83 -5.10 28.74
C ASN A 74 -25.44 -6.52 28.31
N ASP A 75 -25.53 -7.50 29.24
CA ASP A 75 -25.11 -8.89 29.00
C ASP A 75 -25.73 -9.56 27.77
N LYS A 76 -26.95 -9.15 27.35
CA LYS A 76 -27.62 -9.68 26.15
C LYS A 76 -27.11 -9.07 24.85
N THR A 77 -26.49 -7.90 24.91
CA THR A 77 -26.03 -7.14 23.76
C THR A 77 -24.51 -7.11 23.63
N ASP A 78 -23.78 -7.58 24.63
CA ASP A 78 -22.32 -7.64 24.64
C ASP A 78 -21.82 -8.96 24.04
N ASN A 79 -22.12 -9.18 22.75
CA ASN A 79 -21.67 -10.33 21.99
C ASN A 79 -21.50 -9.99 20.50
N MET A 80 -20.78 -10.83 19.79
CA MET A 80 -20.43 -10.63 18.36
C MET A 80 -21.65 -10.53 17.46
N GLU A 81 -22.64 -11.39 17.59
CA GLU A 81 -23.83 -11.42 16.74
C GLU A 81 -24.63 -10.11 16.84
N SER A 82 -24.88 -9.67 18.08
CA SER A 82 -25.58 -8.41 18.35
C SER A 82 -24.77 -7.19 17.84
N ALA A 83 -23.44 -7.24 17.96
CA ALA A 83 -22.54 -6.20 17.50
C ALA A 83 -22.52 -6.09 15.96
N GLU A 84 -22.48 -7.22 15.25
CA GLU A 84 -22.55 -7.24 13.80
C GLU A 84 -23.88 -6.71 13.25
N ALA A 85 -25.00 -7.16 13.86
CA ALA A 85 -26.34 -6.67 13.48
C ALA A 85 -26.44 -5.14 13.66
N LEU A 86 -25.89 -4.63 14.76
CA LEU A 86 -25.84 -3.18 15.03
C LEU A 86 -24.93 -2.46 14.02
N ALA A 87 -23.77 -3.02 13.66
CA ALA A 87 -22.86 -2.43 12.69
C ALA A 87 -23.53 -2.27 11.32
N ARG A 88 -24.14 -3.34 10.80
CA ARG A 88 -24.90 -3.29 9.52
C ARG A 88 -25.98 -2.20 9.55
N LYS A 89 -26.75 -2.14 10.65
CA LYS A 89 -27.81 -1.14 10.81
C LYS A 89 -27.25 0.28 10.79
N LEU A 90 -26.21 0.57 11.58
CA LEU A 90 -25.66 1.93 11.71
C LEU A 90 -24.95 2.38 10.43
N ILE A 91 -24.26 1.49 9.75
CA ILE A 91 -23.64 1.77 8.44
C ILE A 91 -24.70 2.09 7.41
N ALA A 92 -25.77 1.30 7.33
CA ALA A 92 -26.86 1.50 6.37
C ALA A 92 -27.57 2.84 6.52
N ILE A 93 -27.69 3.37 7.75
CA ILE A 93 -28.31 4.68 8.02
C ILE A 93 -27.30 5.83 8.11
N GLY A 94 -26.01 5.57 7.82
CA GLY A 94 -24.97 6.61 7.79
C GLY A 94 -24.46 7.09 9.15
N HIS A 95 -24.72 6.36 10.26
CA HIS A 95 -24.19 6.70 11.58
C HIS A 95 -22.73 6.29 11.71
N GLY A 96 -21.82 7.18 11.28
CA GLY A 96 -20.40 6.90 11.16
C GLY A 96 -19.57 7.07 12.43
N SER A 97 -20.04 7.79 13.48
CA SER A 97 -19.19 8.08 14.65
C SER A 97 -18.69 6.85 15.40
N PRO A 98 -19.46 5.75 15.60
CA PRO A 98 -18.93 4.60 16.33
C PRO A 98 -17.82 3.84 15.60
N ILE A 99 -17.76 3.92 14.26
CA ILE A 99 -16.69 3.27 13.48
C ILE A 99 -15.41 4.10 13.38
N GLU A 100 -15.33 5.24 14.06
CA GLU A 100 -14.11 6.05 14.18
C GLU A 100 -13.16 5.54 15.28
N MET A 101 -13.62 4.68 16.18
CA MET A 101 -12.89 4.29 17.39
C MET A 101 -11.68 3.36 17.12
N ASN A 102 -11.60 2.75 15.95
CA ASN A 102 -10.52 1.83 15.61
C ASN A 102 -9.72 2.34 14.41
N ASN A 103 -8.39 2.35 14.55
CA ASN A 103 -7.46 2.68 13.47
C ASN A 103 -6.90 1.43 12.82
N ILE A 104 -6.83 1.45 11.50
CA ILE A 104 -6.20 0.42 10.67
C ILE A 104 -5.02 1.04 9.94
N THR A 105 -3.88 0.36 9.99
CA THR A 105 -2.63 0.86 9.42
C THR A 105 -2.19 -0.03 8.25
N PHE A 106 -1.81 0.61 7.14
CA PHE A 106 -1.28 -0.03 5.96
C PHE A 106 0.13 0.45 5.65
N ARG A 107 0.93 -0.45 5.09
CA ARG A 107 2.18 -0.12 4.41
C ARG A 107 1.98 -0.22 2.91
N PHE A 108 2.37 0.82 2.20
CA PHE A 108 2.31 0.91 0.74
C PHE A 108 3.70 0.99 0.12
N VAL A 109 3.81 0.44 -1.08
CA VAL A 109 4.84 0.79 -2.06
C VAL A 109 4.10 1.39 -3.26
N GLY A 110 4.37 2.64 -3.57
CA GLY A 110 3.79 3.36 -4.68
C GLY A 110 4.77 4.38 -5.23
N ASP A 111 4.34 5.21 -6.15
CA ASP A 111 5.12 6.33 -6.68
C ASP A 111 4.76 7.66 -6.00
N ARG A 112 5.38 8.74 -6.42
CA ARG A 112 5.10 10.09 -5.89
C ARG A 112 3.73 10.61 -6.32
N ASN A 113 3.17 10.15 -7.45
CA ASN A 113 1.81 10.51 -7.86
C ASN A 113 0.77 9.86 -6.92
N PHE A 114 0.96 8.58 -6.58
CA PHE A 114 0.15 7.88 -5.59
C PHE A 114 0.20 8.60 -4.23
N LEU A 115 1.40 8.93 -3.74
CA LEU A 115 1.56 9.70 -2.50
C LEU A 115 0.83 11.04 -2.56
N GLY A 116 0.97 11.77 -3.68
CA GLY A 116 0.31 13.07 -3.88
C GLY A 116 -1.22 12.98 -3.78
N GLN A 117 -1.80 11.88 -4.24
CA GLN A 117 -3.25 11.65 -4.16
C GLN A 117 -3.67 11.11 -2.79
N LEU A 118 -2.90 10.20 -2.19
CA LEU A 118 -3.20 9.64 -0.87
C LEU A 118 -3.16 10.73 0.21
N SER A 119 -2.21 11.66 0.12
CA SER A 119 -2.08 12.76 1.09
C SER A 119 -3.22 13.80 1.04
N ARG A 120 -4.10 13.73 0.04
CA ARG A 120 -5.32 14.55 0.00
C ARG A 120 -6.39 14.08 0.98
N HIS A 121 -6.29 12.85 1.47
CA HIS A 121 -7.12 12.33 2.55
C HIS A 121 -6.54 12.78 3.90
N ARG A 122 -6.96 13.95 4.35
CA ARG A 122 -6.33 14.70 5.45
C ARG A 122 -6.52 14.07 6.83
N LEU A 123 -7.45 13.13 6.97
CA LEU A 123 -7.66 12.37 8.21
C LEU A 123 -6.76 11.13 8.30
N LEU A 124 -6.01 10.80 7.25
CA LEU A 124 -4.96 9.79 7.32
C LEU A 124 -3.69 10.38 7.93
N SER A 125 -3.13 9.68 8.91
CA SER A 125 -1.76 9.92 9.40
C SER A 125 -0.77 9.23 8.48
N LEU A 126 0.23 9.95 7.98
CA LEU A 126 1.20 9.43 7.00
C LEU A 126 2.63 9.51 7.55
N ALA A 127 3.36 8.38 7.45
CA ALA A 127 4.82 8.33 7.59
C ALA A 127 5.41 7.89 6.26
N VAL A 128 6.20 8.75 5.61
CA VAL A 128 6.65 8.59 4.24
C VAL A 128 8.16 8.51 4.17
N GLU A 129 8.68 7.63 3.29
CA GLU A 129 10.12 7.60 2.97
C GLU A 129 10.60 8.98 2.55
N SER A 130 11.58 9.49 3.29
CA SER A 130 12.12 10.83 3.08
C SER A 130 13.28 10.81 2.09
N ALA A 131 13.06 11.28 0.86
CA ALA A 131 14.12 11.50 -0.10
C ALA A 131 15.10 12.64 0.31
N ARG A 132 14.87 13.35 1.42
CA ARG A 132 15.80 14.26 2.05
C ARG A 132 16.95 13.51 2.74
N TYR A 133 16.59 12.46 3.49
CA TYR A 133 17.52 11.68 4.31
C TYR A 133 17.97 10.40 3.65
N CYS A 134 17.18 9.84 2.72
CA CYS A 134 17.58 8.67 1.94
C CYS A 134 18.52 9.09 0.83
N ASN A 135 19.83 8.83 1.03
CA ASN A 135 20.83 9.00 -0.01
C ASN A 135 20.95 7.70 -0.80
N TYR A 136 20.44 7.69 -2.03
CA TYR A 136 20.38 6.50 -2.89
C TYR A 136 21.77 6.05 -3.40
N SER A 137 22.83 6.87 -3.24
CA SER A 137 24.21 6.47 -3.58
C SER A 137 24.84 5.54 -2.54
N LYS A 138 24.25 5.40 -1.34
CA LYS A 138 24.92 4.76 -0.18
C LYS A 138 24.15 3.56 0.37
N GLY A 139 24.91 2.67 1.02
CA GLY A 139 24.37 1.60 1.87
C GLY A 139 23.40 0.66 1.14
N LYS A 140 22.23 0.42 1.73
CA LYS A 140 21.20 -0.51 1.25
C LYS A 140 20.62 -0.19 -0.13
N PHE A 141 20.83 1.01 -0.64
CA PHE A 141 20.31 1.44 -1.95
C PHE A 141 21.20 1.00 -3.11
N ASN A 142 22.49 0.65 -2.85
CA ASN A 142 23.43 0.15 -3.84
C ASN A 142 23.58 1.06 -5.07
N HIS A 143 23.66 2.37 -4.85
CA HIS A 143 23.78 3.36 -5.93
C HIS A 143 22.68 3.18 -7.00
N SER A 144 21.41 3.08 -6.54
CA SER A 144 20.27 2.85 -7.44
C SER A 144 19.00 3.45 -6.88
N VAL A 145 18.23 4.08 -7.77
CA VAL A 145 16.88 4.57 -7.51
C VAL A 145 15.87 3.52 -7.99
N SER A 146 14.76 3.37 -7.30
CA SER A 146 13.69 2.47 -7.72
C SER A 146 12.52 3.28 -8.29
N PHE A 147 11.92 2.78 -9.37
CA PHE A 147 10.76 3.41 -10.01
C PHE A 147 9.57 2.45 -10.06
N VAL A 148 8.35 2.98 -10.04
CA VAL A 148 7.11 2.21 -10.22
C VAL A 148 6.57 2.53 -11.61
N LYS A 149 6.42 1.51 -12.46
CA LYS A 149 5.85 1.67 -13.79
C LYS A 149 4.34 1.96 -13.68
N PRO A 150 3.82 3.04 -14.28
CA PRO A 150 2.39 3.33 -14.32
C PRO A 150 1.62 2.25 -15.08
N LEU A 151 0.38 1.95 -14.67
CA LEU A 151 -0.48 0.96 -15.36
C LEU A 151 -0.82 1.39 -16.79
N GLY A 152 -0.97 2.69 -17.04
CA GLY A 152 -1.26 3.23 -18.35
C GLY A 152 -0.09 3.18 -19.36
N VAL A 153 1.11 2.73 -18.95
CA VAL A 153 2.24 2.49 -19.89
C VAL A 153 2.15 1.05 -20.38
N VAL A 154 1.51 0.85 -21.52
CA VAL A 154 1.08 -0.48 -22.00
C VAL A 154 1.74 -0.92 -23.32
N THR A 155 2.27 0.01 -24.15
CA THR A 155 2.97 -0.33 -25.40
C THR A 155 4.48 -0.31 -25.20
N GLU A 156 5.22 -1.07 -26.02
CA GLU A 156 6.69 -1.10 -26.00
C GLU A 156 7.30 0.30 -26.22
N GLU A 157 6.69 1.11 -27.10
CA GLU A 157 7.14 2.47 -27.35
C GLU A 157 6.96 3.36 -26.12
N GLN A 158 5.79 3.31 -25.44
CA GLN A 158 5.53 4.04 -24.21
C GLN A 158 6.49 3.59 -23.09
N GLU A 159 6.72 2.28 -22.98
CA GLU A 159 7.64 1.73 -21.98
C GLU A 159 9.07 2.23 -22.20
N LYS A 160 9.54 2.22 -23.43
CA LYS A 160 10.87 2.72 -23.80
C LYS A 160 11.02 4.21 -23.42
N ILE A 161 10.06 5.06 -23.79
CA ILE A 161 10.08 6.48 -23.45
C ILE A 161 10.11 6.68 -21.94
N TRP A 162 9.27 5.92 -21.20
CA TRP A 162 9.19 6.00 -19.74
C TRP A 162 10.52 5.55 -19.11
N GLU A 163 11.10 4.43 -19.55
CA GLU A 163 12.38 3.93 -19.05
C GLU A 163 13.54 4.90 -19.31
N GLU A 164 13.62 5.48 -20.50
CA GLU A 164 14.63 6.48 -20.85
C GLU A 164 14.53 7.71 -19.95
N SER A 165 13.31 8.18 -19.66
CA SER A 165 13.07 9.27 -18.72
C SER A 165 13.51 8.92 -17.30
N CYS A 166 13.23 7.71 -16.83
CA CYS A 166 13.65 7.25 -15.50
C CYS A 166 15.17 7.10 -15.40
N LYS A 167 15.82 6.53 -16.41
CA LYS A 167 17.29 6.42 -16.49
C LYS A 167 17.95 7.79 -16.44
N LYS A 168 17.47 8.73 -17.26
CA LYS A 168 17.98 10.11 -17.27
C LYS A 168 17.84 10.79 -15.92
N SER A 169 16.69 10.62 -15.28
CA SER A 169 16.38 11.17 -13.95
C SER A 169 17.32 10.62 -12.87
N GLU A 170 17.60 9.30 -12.89
CA GLU A 170 18.55 8.66 -11.97
C GLU A 170 19.98 9.12 -12.21
N GLU A 171 20.42 9.19 -13.48
CA GLU A 171 21.75 9.70 -13.83
C GLU A 171 21.97 11.14 -13.35
N ASP A 172 21.01 12.01 -13.57
CA ASP A 172 21.13 13.41 -13.17
C ASP A 172 21.14 13.57 -11.65
N TYR A 173 20.39 12.72 -10.93
CA TYR A 173 20.44 12.67 -9.47
C TYR A 173 21.85 12.34 -8.96
N PHE A 174 22.49 11.29 -9.53
CA PHE A 174 23.84 10.93 -9.10
C PHE A 174 24.89 11.95 -9.53
N LYS A 175 24.78 12.56 -10.73
CA LYS A 175 25.65 13.66 -11.17
C LYS A 175 25.60 14.86 -10.21
N LEU A 176 24.40 15.21 -9.70
CA LEU A 176 24.26 16.28 -8.73
C LEU A 176 24.91 15.93 -7.38
N LEU A 177 24.80 14.66 -6.93
CA LEU A 177 25.50 14.22 -5.72
C LEU A 177 27.02 14.25 -5.90
N ASP A 178 27.53 13.80 -7.03
CA ASP A 178 28.96 13.78 -7.35
C ASP A 178 29.52 15.21 -7.48
N ALA A 179 28.69 16.16 -7.94
CA ALA A 179 28.99 17.59 -7.96
C ALA A 179 28.91 18.26 -6.58
N GLY A 180 28.63 17.50 -5.50
CA GLY A 180 28.60 17.98 -4.12
C GLY A 180 27.24 18.48 -3.63
N CYS A 181 26.17 18.31 -4.40
CA CYS A 181 24.83 18.66 -3.93
C CYS A 181 24.38 17.72 -2.80
N ALA A 182 23.69 18.28 -1.80
CA ALA A 182 23.04 17.47 -0.77
C ALA A 182 21.89 16.64 -1.37
N PRO A 183 21.57 15.45 -0.83
CA PRO A 183 20.47 14.61 -1.31
C PRO A 183 19.12 15.34 -1.41
N GLU A 184 18.85 16.27 -0.47
CA GLU A 184 17.63 17.07 -0.47
C GLU A 184 17.50 18.02 -1.67
N THR A 185 18.62 18.40 -2.27
CA THR A 185 18.67 19.20 -3.50
C THR A 185 18.69 18.29 -4.72
N ALA A 186 19.56 17.27 -4.72
CA ALA A 186 19.71 16.35 -5.84
C ALA A 186 18.39 15.66 -6.23
N ARG A 187 17.53 15.31 -5.26
CA ARG A 187 16.21 14.70 -5.51
C ARG A 187 15.28 15.53 -6.39
N SER A 188 15.55 16.81 -6.62
CA SER A 188 14.70 17.69 -7.43
C SER A 188 14.58 17.26 -8.90
N VAL A 189 15.55 16.50 -9.39
CA VAL A 189 15.54 15.96 -10.76
C VAL A 189 14.89 14.57 -10.88
N LEU A 190 14.53 13.94 -9.75
CA LEU A 190 13.83 12.66 -9.76
C LEU A 190 12.37 12.85 -10.20
N ASN A 191 11.94 12.07 -11.19
CA ASN A 191 10.60 12.16 -11.73
C ASN A 191 9.56 11.57 -10.77
N THR A 192 8.28 11.76 -11.08
CA THR A 192 7.15 11.35 -10.23
C THR A 192 6.93 9.84 -10.15
N SER A 193 7.56 9.05 -11.04
CA SER A 193 7.58 7.58 -10.96
C SER A 193 8.50 7.03 -9.86
N LEU A 194 9.27 7.91 -9.17
CA LEU A 194 10.10 7.52 -8.02
C LEU A 194 9.28 6.71 -7.02
N ALA A 195 9.72 5.48 -6.76
CA ALA A 195 9.12 4.62 -5.76
C ALA A 195 9.27 5.24 -4.36
N THR A 196 8.24 5.10 -3.55
CA THR A 196 8.23 5.56 -2.16
C THR A 196 7.49 4.58 -1.27
N HIS A 197 7.97 4.43 -0.03
CA HIS A 197 7.34 3.64 1.01
C HIS A 197 6.51 4.55 1.90
N ILE A 198 5.27 4.16 2.17
CA ILE A 198 4.32 4.96 2.94
C ILE A 198 3.69 4.06 4.00
N ILE A 199 3.67 4.51 5.24
CA ILE A 199 2.77 3.98 6.27
C ILE A 199 1.62 4.96 6.38
N ALA A 200 0.39 4.47 6.23
CA ALA A 200 -0.82 5.27 6.39
C ALA A 200 -1.72 4.63 7.44
N SER A 201 -2.17 5.43 8.40
CA SER A 201 -3.09 5.02 9.45
C SER A 201 -4.32 5.90 9.44
N GLY A 202 -5.49 5.29 9.53
CA GLY A 202 -6.77 5.97 9.63
C GLY A 202 -7.81 5.10 10.31
N ASN A 203 -8.89 5.73 10.78
CA ASN A 203 -10.01 4.98 11.32
C ASN A 203 -10.86 4.33 10.23
N ILE A 204 -11.77 3.44 10.61
CA ILE A 204 -12.63 2.69 9.66
C ILE A 204 -13.46 3.64 8.80
N ARG A 205 -13.99 4.73 9.37
CA ARG A 205 -14.79 5.72 8.63
C ARG A 205 -13.95 6.40 7.53
N GLU A 206 -12.73 6.78 7.85
CA GLU A 206 -11.82 7.40 6.87
C GLU A 206 -11.43 6.41 5.77
N TRP A 207 -11.12 5.15 6.10
CA TRP A 207 -10.86 4.13 5.08
C TRP A 207 -12.06 3.88 4.17
N ARG A 208 -13.29 3.89 4.69
CA ARG A 208 -14.49 3.81 3.86
C ARG A 208 -14.58 4.99 2.89
N HIS A 209 -14.32 6.22 3.38
CA HIS A 209 -14.30 7.43 2.56
C HIS A 209 -13.20 7.37 1.46
N VAL A 210 -11.99 6.93 1.80
CA VAL A 210 -10.91 6.71 0.82
C VAL A 210 -11.35 5.73 -0.27
N ILE A 211 -11.96 4.61 0.11
CA ILE A 211 -12.45 3.58 -0.81
C ILE A 211 -13.52 4.16 -1.74
N GLU A 212 -14.52 4.86 -1.20
CA GLU A 212 -15.59 5.47 -2.00
C GLU A 212 -15.06 6.41 -3.08
N LEU A 213 -14.05 7.22 -2.76
CA LEU A 213 -13.45 8.17 -3.70
C LEU A 213 -12.45 7.53 -4.67
N ARG A 214 -11.72 6.48 -4.26
CA ARG A 214 -10.59 5.96 -5.03
C ARG A 214 -10.88 4.64 -5.74
N CYS A 215 -11.91 3.90 -5.36
CA CYS A 215 -12.41 2.76 -6.13
C CYS A 215 -13.37 3.18 -7.25
N ASP A 216 -13.81 4.45 -7.27
CA ASP A 216 -14.65 5.00 -8.34
C ASP A 216 -13.92 4.98 -9.69
N THR A 217 -14.66 4.78 -10.77
CA THR A 217 -14.13 4.69 -12.14
C THR A 217 -13.44 5.96 -12.64
N HIS A 218 -13.77 7.12 -12.07
CA HIS A 218 -13.14 8.41 -12.36
C HIS A 218 -11.78 8.58 -11.66
N ALA A 219 -11.45 7.72 -10.68
CA ALA A 219 -10.14 7.77 -10.05
C ALA A 219 -9.05 7.27 -11.02
N GLN A 220 -7.85 7.85 -10.92
CA GLN A 220 -6.71 7.39 -11.71
C GLN A 220 -6.47 5.89 -11.48
N GLU A 221 -6.13 5.17 -12.54
CA GLU A 221 -6.02 3.70 -12.53
C GLU A 221 -5.04 3.19 -11.47
N ASP A 222 -3.88 3.83 -11.31
CA ASP A 222 -2.84 3.41 -10.35
C ASP A 222 -3.32 3.45 -8.89
N ILE A 223 -3.93 4.56 -8.45
CA ILE A 223 -4.45 4.65 -7.08
C ILE A 223 -5.68 3.74 -6.91
N ARG A 224 -6.55 3.65 -7.93
CA ARG A 224 -7.70 2.76 -7.91
C ARG A 224 -7.28 1.32 -7.68
N ALA A 225 -6.29 0.83 -8.43
CA ALA A 225 -5.79 -0.54 -8.27
C ALA A 225 -5.26 -0.81 -6.86
N ILE A 226 -4.49 0.10 -6.27
CA ILE A 226 -3.97 -0.05 -4.91
C ILE A 226 -5.11 -0.04 -3.88
N ILE A 227 -6.08 0.88 -4.00
CA ILE A 227 -7.17 0.98 -3.03
C ILE A 227 -8.18 -0.17 -3.18
N MET A 228 -8.33 -0.78 -4.35
CA MET A 228 -9.06 -2.03 -4.52
C MET A 228 -8.42 -3.19 -3.73
N TRP A 229 -7.08 -3.26 -3.66
CA TRP A 229 -6.40 -4.22 -2.79
C TRP A 229 -6.62 -3.90 -1.30
N VAL A 230 -6.61 -2.61 -0.92
CA VAL A 230 -6.97 -2.18 0.45
C VAL A 230 -8.38 -2.66 0.80
N LEU A 231 -9.37 -2.43 -0.07
CA LEU A 231 -10.74 -2.90 0.14
C LEU A 231 -10.81 -4.42 0.32
N THR A 232 -10.11 -5.17 -0.51
CA THR A 232 -10.05 -6.64 -0.42
C THR A 232 -9.47 -7.10 0.93
N LEU A 233 -8.39 -6.46 1.39
CA LEU A 233 -7.79 -6.76 2.69
C LEU A 233 -8.72 -6.39 3.85
N LEU A 234 -9.35 -5.21 3.79
CA LEU A 234 -10.29 -4.75 4.81
C LEU A 234 -11.54 -5.63 4.89
N TYR A 235 -12.12 -6.02 3.76
CA TYR A 235 -13.23 -6.96 3.73
C TYR A 235 -12.87 -8.32 4.30
N LYS A 236 -11.69 -8.84 3.97
CA LYS A 236 -11.20 -10.12 4.52
C LYS A 236 -11.05 -10.09 6.05
N HIS A 237 -10.54 -8.99 6.61
CA HIS A 237 -10.24 -8.89 8.04
C HIS A 237 -11.40 -8.32 8.87
N TYR A 238 -12.26 -7.49 8.28
CA TYR A 238 -13.31 -6.73 8.96
C TYR A 238 -14.61 -6.70 8.15
N PRO A 239 -15.19 -7.88 7.81
CA PRO A 239 -16.23 -8.01 6.79
C PRO A 239 -17.44 -7.09 7.02
N VAL A 240 -17.99 -7.05 8.23
CA VAL A 240 -19.21 -6.28 8.53
C VAL A 240 -19.08 -4.77 8.24
N PHE A 241 -17.84 -4.24 8.30
CA PHE A 241 -17.58 -2.82 8.07
C PHE A 241 -17.34 -2.46 6.60
N PHE A 242 -17.16 -3.45 5.71
CA PHE A 242 -16.77 -3.24 4.31
C PHE A 242 -17.55 -4.09 3.30
N GLU A 243 -18.51 -4.92 3.71
CA GLU A 243 -19.26 -5.81 2.82
C GLU A 243 -20.07 -5.07 1.75
N ASP A 244 -20.64 -3.92 2.09
CA ASP A 244 -21.39 -3.05 1.17
C ASP A 244 -20.49 -2.44 0.09
N LEU A 245 -19.31 -1.94 0.47
CA LEU A 245 -18.33 -1.38 -0.46
C LEU A 245 -17.69 -2.48 -1.32
N TYR A 246 -17.43 -3.66 -0.74
CA TYR A 246 -16.91 -4.80 -1.48
C TYR A 246 -17.91 -5.29 -2.54
N ALA A 247 -19.18 -5.38 -2.18
CA ALA A 247 -20.25 -5.71 -3.12
C ALA A 247 -20.41 -4.67 -4.23
N LYS A 248 -20.17 -3.38 -3.93
CA LYS A 248 -20.28 -2.28 -4.89
C LYS A 248 -19.14 -2.24 -5.92
N TYR A 249 -17.90 -2.50 -5.49
CA TYR A 249 -16.73 -2.23 -6.33
C TYR A 249 -15.98 -3.47 -6.82
N VAL A 250 -16.14 -4.64 -6.17
CA VAL A 250 -15.38 -5.87 -6.48
C VAL A 250 -16.25 -6.97 -7.09
N LYS A 251 -17.53 -7.04 -6.73
CA LYS A 251 -18.50 -7.95 -7.36
C LYS A 251 -19.18 -7.29 -8.53
#